data_bc22c2049ae0d7abcf2a9a405703c095
#
_entry.id   bc22c2049ae0d7abcf2a9a405703c095
#
_cell.length_a   1.000
_cell.length_b   1.000
_cell.length_c   1.000
_cell.angle_alpha   90.00
_cell.angle_beta   90.00
_cell.angle_gamma   90.00
#
_symmetry.space_group_name_H-M   'P 1'
#
loop_
_entity.id
_entity.type
_entity.pdbx_description
1 polymer ?
#
loop_
_entity_poly.entity_id
_entity_poly.type
_entity_poly.pdbx_seq_one_letter_code
_entity_poly.pdbx_strand_id
1 'polypeptide(L)'
;SRRQRQMCIRDSTYIIPCDIWCDKNPYHHHELYSWYMVSDLIDDKSTVRVNRKMELVTIPKAAGGNAMIGISYLLDNDAQIVKGRIEKLCNNPANDGSFWETALYDKDRMFITAKVVHSWDVVEINTYEQLREMDGDSNHLKMDAIQVICEALSVSADDIVDITVLKKGMTNRSFLFTCNGKKYIMRIPGEGTDQLINRRNEAMVYRTIDGRHICDDIAYINPDNGYKITAFLENARVCDPENNDDVCKCMKRLREFHDMKLKVNHEFDIFGQLEFYESLWDGSPSAYRHYRQTKENVLSLRPYIEAHVNEKVLTHIDAVPDNFLFVKNEDGNEDIRLIDWEYAGMQDPHVDIAMFCIYSMYDREHVDKLIDAYFTEGCSAEIRIKIYCYIAVCGLLWSNWCEYKRNLGVDFGEYSLRQYR
;
A
#
# COMPACT_ATOMS: atom_id res chain seq x y z
N SER A 1 -5.93 3.26 -10.04
CA SER A 1 -5.86 3.57 -11.47
C SER A 1 -4.74 2.76 -12.08
N ARG A 2 -5.08 1.73 -12.88
CA ARG A 2 -4.09 0.95 -13.64
C ARG A 2 -3.58 1.85 -14.76
N ARG A 3 -2.44 2.52 -14.59
CA ARG A 3 -1.68 3.08 -15.71
C ARG A 3 -1.22 1.91 -16.56
N GLN A 4 -1.92 1.66 -17.66
CA GLN A 4 -1.44 0.75 -18.70
C GLN A 4 -0.12 1.31 -19.23
N ARG A 5 0.95 0.49 -19.15
CA ARG A 5 2.25 0.83 -19.72
C ARG A 5 2.06 1.08 -21.22
N GLN A 6 2.63 2.17 -21.75
CA GLN A 6 2.72 2.42 -23.18
C GLN A 6 3.38 1.20 -23.86
N MET A 7 2.58 0.40 -24.54
CA MET A 7 3.11 -0.67 -25.38
C MET A 7 3.74 -0.04 -26.62
N CYS A 8 5.03 -0.29 -26.84
CA CYS A 8 5.67 -0.02 -28.13
C CYS A 8 5.25 -1.12 -29.12
N ILE A 9 4.07 -0.97 -29.71
CA ILE A 9 3.59 -1.85 -30.78
C ILE A 9 4.27 -1.39 -32.07
N ARG A 10 5.18 -2.20 -32.61
CA ARG A 10 5.87 -1.95 -33.88
C ARG A 10 5.48 -2.92 -34.98
N ASP A 11 5.00 -4.12 -34.61
CA ASP A 11 4.63 -5.22 -35.49
C ASP A 11 3.34 -5.86 -34.98
N SER A 12 2.91 -6.96 -35.66
CA SER A 12 1.79 -7.77 -35.18
C SER A 12 2.02 -8.27 -33.77
N THR A 13 0.99 -8.18 -32.90
CA THR A 13 1.17 -8.38 -31.47
C THR A 13 0.04 -9.16 -30.83
N TYR A 14 0.38 -9.91 -29.78
CA TYR A 14 -0.57 -10.47 -28.84
C TYR A 14 -0.74 -9.52 -27.63
N ILE A 15 -1.97 -9.38 -27.17
CA ILE A 15 -2.33 -8.73 -25.91
C ILE A 15 -2.83 -9.84 -24.98
N ILE A 16 -2.24 -9.94 -23.79
CA ILE A 16 -2.49 -11.05 -22.87
C ILE A 16 -2.70 -10.47 -21.48
N PRO A 17 -3.89 -10.67 -20.86
CA PRO A 17 -4.05 -10.44 -19.42
C PRO A 17 -3.13 -11.37 -18.63
N CYS A 18 -2.64 -10.90 -17.49
CA CYS A 18 -1.70 -11.67 -16.66
C CYS A 18 -2.39 -12.68 -15.72
N ASP A 19 -3.70 -12.67 -15.68
CA ASP A 19 -4.59 -13.42 -14.80
C ASP A 19 -5.43 -14.48 -15.55
N ILE A 20 -5.09 -14.78 -16.79
CA ILE A 20 -5.78 -15.78 -17.61
C ILE A 20 -4.93 -17.04 -17.78
N TRP A 21 -5.50 -18.17 -17.39
CA TRP A 21 -4.97 -19.49 -17.70
C TRP A 21 -5.70 -20.10 -18.88
N CYS A 22 -4.95 -20.79 -19.77
CA CYS A 22 -5.50 -21.52 -20.94
C CYS A 22 -5.04 -22.97 -20.89
N ASP A 23 -5.97 -23.92 -21.01
CA ASP A 23 -5.68 -25.35 -21.11
C ASP A 23 -4.85 -25.67 -22.37
N LYS A 24 -5.14 -24.98 -23.45
CA LYS A 24 -4.42 -25.12 -24.74
C LYS A 24 -3.73 -23.81 -25.10
N ASN A 25 -2.53 -23.92 -25.66
CA ASN A 25 -1.82 -22.75 -26.15
C ASN A 25 -2.65 -22.02 -27.23
N PRO A 26 -3.12 -20.78 -26.95
CA PRO A 26 -3.95 -20.05 -27.92
C PRO A 26 -3.16 -19.39 -29.05
N TYR A 27 -1.83 -19.49 -29.04
CA TYR A 27 -0.94 -18.75 -29.93
C TYR A 27 -0.52 -19.62 -31.13
N HIS A 28 -0.52 -19.01 -32.32
CA HIS A 28 -0.05 -19.64 -33.55
C HIS A 28 0.98 -18.75 -34.25
N HIS A 29 1.97 -19.39 -34.90
CA HIS A 29 3.01 -18.67 -35.65
C HIS A 29 2.50 -17.96 -36.91
N HIS A 30 1.33 -18.33 -37.40
CA HIS A 30 0.78 -17.86 -38.68
C HIS A 30 -0.68 -17.44 -38.52
N GLU A 31 -0.91 -16.41 -37.71
CA GLU A 31 -2.23 -15.79 -37.58
C GLU A 31 -2.54 -14.98 -38.85
N LEU A 32 -3.71 -15.23 -39.44
CA LEU A 32 -4.11 -14.65 -40.73
C LEU A 32 -4.91 -13.35 -40.58
N TYR A 33 -5.52 -13.10 -39.40
CA TYR A 33 -6.38 -11.95 -39.14
C TYR A 33 -6.36 -11.60 -37.65
N SER A 34 -6.70 -10.36 -37.37
CA SER A 34 -6.85 -9.90 -35.98
C SER A 34 -8.11 -10.47 -35.33
N TRP A 35 -7.98 -10.89 -34.09
CA TRP A 35 -9.09 -11.49 -33.33
C TRP A 35 -9.04 -11.10 -31.86
N TYR A 36 -10.22 -11.16 -31.21
CA TYR A 36 -10.41 -11.02 -29.77
C TYR A 36 -11.08 -12.28 -29.21
N MET A 37 -10.57 -12.79 -28.10
CA MET A 37 -11.04 -14.04 -27.50
C MET A 37 -12.23 -13.78 -26.58
N VAL A 38 -13.27 -14.59 -26.75
CA VAL A 38 -14.45 -14.63 -25.88
C VAL A 38 -14.80 -16.07 -25.55
N SER A 39 -15.39 -16.29 -24.41
CA SER A 39 -15.94 -17.59 -24.01
C SER A 39 -17.33 -17.81 -24.60
N ASP A 40 -17.72 -19.07 -24.73
CA ASP A 40 -19.11 -19.47 -25.00
C ASP A 40 -20.03 -19.24 -23.80
N LEU A 41 -19.46 -19.00 -22.60
CA LEU A 41 -20.22 -18.64 -21.41
C LEU A 41 -20.93 -17.28 -21.58
N ILE A 42 -22.18 -17.21 -21.14
CA ILE A 42 -22.93 -15.96 -21.07
C ILE A 42 -22.73 -15.31 -19.72
N ASP A 43 -22.26 -14.08 -19.74
CA ASP A 43 -22.03 -13.24 -18.58
C ASP A 43 -22.99 -12.05 -18.62
N ASP A 44 -23.78 -11.86 -17.55
CA ASP A 44 -24.73 -10.76 -17.41
C ASP A 44 -24.08 -9.38 -17.37
N LYS A 45 -22.78 -9.31 -17.10
CA LYS A 45 -22.00 -8.07 -17.12
C LYS A 45 -21.46 -7.72 -18.51
N SER A 46 -21.37 -8.70 -19.41
CA SER A 46 -20.86 -8.48 -20.75
C SER A 46 -21.91 -7.78 -21.63
N THR A 47 -21.45 -6.79 -22.37
CA THR A 47 -22.24 -6.04 -23.36
C THR A 47 -21.89 -6.43 -24.80
N VAL A 48 -21.21 -7.54 -25.01
CA VAL A 48 -20.72 -7.98 -26.32
C VAL A 48 -21.23 -9.38 -26.62
N ARG A 49 -21.72 -9.60 -27.83
CA ARG A 49 -22.17 -10.91 -28.29
C ARG A 49 -21.57 -11.23 -29.66
N VAL A 50 -21.22 -12.51 -29.84
CA VAL A 50 -20.76 -13.03 -31.14
C VAL A 50 -21.95 -13.33 -32.04
N ASN A 51 -21.96 -12.77 -33.25
CA ASN A 51 -22.98 -13.06 -34.25
C ASN A 51 -22.55 -14.23 -35.13
N ARG A 52 -23.44 -14.64 -36.08
CA ARG A 52 -23.17 -15.76 -37.01
C ARG A 52 -21.98 -15.52 -37.96
N LYS A 53 -21.53 -14.29 -38.11
CA LYS A 53 -20.38 -13.89 -38.92
C LYS A 53 -19.08 -13.83 -38.14
N MET A 54 -19.11 -14.26 -36.86
CA MET A 54 -17.98 -14.13 -35.95
C MET A 54 -17.59 -12.67 -35.65
N GLU A 55 -18.54 -11.74 -35.75
CA GLU A 55 -18.34 -10.35 -35.37
C GLU A 55 -18.80 -10.16 -33.92
N LEU A 56 -18.06 -9.36 -33.17
CA LEU A 56 -18.37 -8.95 -31.80
C LEU A 56 -19.24 -7.70 -31.83
N VAL A 57 -20.53 -7.87 -31.57
CA VAL A 57 -21.52 -6.77 -31.62
C VAL A 57 -21.95 -6.36 -30.22
N THR A 58 -22.18 -5.07 -30.01
CA THR A 58 -22.69 -4.56 -28.73
C THR A 58 -24.17 -4.91 -28.56
N ILE A 59 -24.53 -5.26 -27.32
CA ILE A 59 -25.90 -5.55 -26.93
C ILE A 59 -26.25 -4.76 -25.67
N PRO A 60 -27.55 -4.53 -25.37
CA PRO A 60 -27.97 -3.94 -24.13
C PRO A 60 -27.53 -4.77 -22.91
N LYS A 61 -27.12 -4.11 -21.83
CA LYS A 61 -26.67 -4.73 -20.57
C LYS A 61 -27.62 -5.82 -20.04
N ALA A 62 -28.94 -5.66 -20.23
CA ALA A 62 -29.94 -6.61 -19.73
C ALA A 62 -30.03 -7.94 -20.51
N ALA A 63 -29.30 -8.07 -21.62
CA ALA A 63 -29.40 -9.22 -22.51
C ALA A 63 -28.36 -10.32 -22.27
N GLY A 64 -27.34 -10.06 -21.44
CA GLY A 64 -26.18 -10.92 -21.22
C GLY A 64 -25.40 -11.21 -22.51
N GLY A 65 -24.08 -11.08 -22.47
CA GLY A 65 -23.17 -11.25 -23.59
C GLY A 65 -22.21 -12.41 -23.41
N ASN A 66 -21.34 -12.65 -24.38
CA ASN A 66 -20.24 -13.59 -24.22
C ASN A 66 -19.24 -13.05 -23.19
N ALA A 67 -18.74 -13.91 -22.31
CA ALA A 67 -17.68 -13.51 -21.38
C ALA A 67 -16.42 -13.11 -22.16
N MET A 68 -15.91 -11.93 -21.87
CA MET A 68 -14.73 -11.35 -22.53
C MET A 68 -13.47 -11.86 -21.83
N ILE A 69 -12.57 -12.51 -22.58
CA ILE A 69 -11.35 -13.12 -22.02
C ILE A 69 -10.18 -12.14 -22.00
N GLY A 70 -10.16 -11.18 -22.91
CA GLY A 70 -9.08 -10.18 -22.97
C GLY A 70 -7.85 -10.59 -23.77
N ILE A 71 -7.67 -11.86 -24.13
CA ILE A 71 -6.61 -12.28 -25.05
C ILE A 71 -6.97 -11.84 -26.47
N SER A 72 -6.04 -11.23 -27.17
CA SER A 72 -6.24 -10.83 -28.54
C SER A 72 -4.96 -10.87 -29.35
N TYR A 73 -5.12 -11.00 -30.66
CA TYR A 73 -4.06 -10.83 -31.63
C TYR A 73 -4.41 -9.72 -32.60
N LEU A 74 -3.46 -8.85 -32.87
CA LEU A 74 -3.60 -7.72 -33.76
C LEU A 74 -2.52 -7.80 -34.85
N LEU A 75 -2.93 -7.75 -36.09
CA LEU A 75 -2.03 -7.50 -37.21
C LEU A 75 -1.47 -6.07 -37.10
N ASP A 76 -0.30 -5.84 -37.71
CA ASP A 76 0.41 -4.56 -37.61
C ASP A 76 -0.49 -3.35 -37.90
N ASN A 77 -1.25 -3.32 -38.97
CA ASN A 77 -2.16 -2.21 -39.30
C ASN A 77 -3.23 -1.98 -38.22
N ASP A 78 -3.83 -3.06 -37.70
CA ASP A 78 -4.86 -2.97 -36.67
C ASP A 78 -4.24 -2.55 -35.33
N ALA A 79 -3.05 -3.01 -35.03
CA ALA A 79 -2.28 -2.61 -33.86
C ALA A 79 -2.00 -1.10 -33.85
N GLN A 80 -1.63 -0.51 -35.01
CA GLN A 80 -1.43 0.94 -35.14
C GLN A 80 -2.73 1.73 -34.92
N ILE A 81 -3.86 1.22 -35.45
CA ILE A 81 -5.18 1.83 -35.22
C ILE A 81 -5.53 1.81 -33.74
N VAL A 82 -5.38 0.68 -33.06
CA VAL A 82 -5.64 0.52 -31.62
C VAL A 82 -4.76 1.46 -30.80
N LYS A 83 -3.47 1.53 -31.10
CA LYS A 83 -2.53 2.43 -30.44
C LYS A 83 -3.00 3.89 -30.52
N GLY A 84 -3.32 4.37 -31.72
CA GLY A 84 -3.79 5.75 -31.90
C GLY A 84 -5.13 6.05 -31.20
N ARG A 85 -6.00 5.04 -31.06
CA ARG A 85 -7.25 5.16 -30.32
C ARG A 85 -7.01 5.18 -28.81
N ILE A 86 -6.12 4.34 -28.28
CA ILE A 86 -5.71 4.33 -26.87
C ILE A 86 -5.09 5.67 -26.47
N GLU A 87 -4.20 6.23 -27.31
CA GLU A 87 -3.61 7.55 -27.07
C GLU A 87 -4.67 8.66 -26.94
N LYS A 88 -5.73 8.61 -27.78
CA LYS A 88 -6.86 9.54 -27.67
C LYS A 88 -7.70 9.33 -26.41
N LEU A 89 -7.93 8.08 -26.00
CA LEU A 89 -8.66 7.74 -24.78
C LEU A 89 -7.90 8.24 -23.53
N CYS A 90 -6.58 8.02 -23.47
CA CYS A 90 -5.73 8.45 -22.36
C CYS A 90 -5.64 9.99 -22.20
N ASN A 91 -5.82 10.73 -23.29
CA ASN A 91 -5.81 12.20 -23.26
C ASN A 91 -7.12 12.82 -22.78
N ASN A 92 -8.14 12.02 -22.48
CA ASN A 92 -9.43 12.51 -22.01
C ASN A 92 -9.74 11.94 -20.62
N PRO A 93 -9.76 12.76 -19.55
CA PRO A 93 -10.02 12.32 -18.18
C PRO A 93 -11.36 11.59 -17.99
N ALA A 94 -12.35 11.85 -18.85
CA ALA A 94 -13.64 11.14 -18.82
C ALA A 94 -13.50 9.63 -19.07
N ASN A 95 -12.38 9.19 -19.62
CA ASN A 95 -12.09 7.78 -19.94
C ASN A 95 -11.15 7.09 -18.93
N ASP A 96 -10.82 7.70 -17.80
CA ASP A 96 -9.86 7.15 -16.82
C ASP A 96 -10.27 5.77 -16.27
N GLY A 97 -11.55 5.41 -16.32
CA GLY A 97 -12.08 4.09 -15.95
C GLY A 97 -12.31 3.13 -17.12
N SER A 98 -11.97 3.52 -18.35
CA SER A 98 -12.24 2.69 -19.54
C SER A 98 -11.20 1.57 -19.69
N PHE A 99 -11.65 0.41 -20.14
CA PHE A 99 -10.78 -0.69 -20.51
C PHE A 99 -10.16 -0.45 -21.90
N TRP A 100 -9.01 -1.04 -22.17
CA TRP A 100 -8.32 -0.90 -23.46
C TRP A 100 -9.16 -1.40 -24.64
N GLU A 101 -10.07 -2.35 -24.41
CA GLU A 101 -11.02 -2.89 -25.39
C GLU A 101 -11.93 -1.81 -25.98
N THR A 102 -12.12 -0.70 -25.27
CA THR A 102 -12.84 0.45 -25.80
C THR A 102 -12.23 0.95 -27.12
N ALA A 103 -10.92 0.75 -27.32
CA ALA A 103 -10.23 1.10 -28.55
C ALA A 103 -10.55 0.15 -29.73
N LEU A 104 -11.12 -1.02 -29.47
CA LEU A 104 -11.51 -2.00 -30.51
C LEU A 104 -12.85 -1.69 -31.14
N TYR A 105 -13.68 -0.85 -30.50
CA TYR A 105 -15.03 -0.56 -31.01
C TYR A 105 -15.04 0.42 -32.17
N ASP A 106 -15.84 0.08 -33.19
CA ASP A 106 -16.22 0.94 -34.28
C ASP A 106 -17.75 0.99 -34.32
N LYS A 107 -18.35 2.03 -33.70
CA LYS A 107 -19.78 2.15 -33.42
C LYS A 107 -20.29 1.00 -32.53
N ASP A 108 -21.15 0.15 -33.08
CA ASP A 108 -21.84 -0.92 -32.36
C ASP A 108 -21.14 -2.29 -32.44
N ARG A 109 -19.91 -2.34 -32.91
CA ARG A 109 -19.14 -3.59 -33.05
C ARG A 109 -17.64 -3.36 -32.89
N MET A 110 -16.93 -4.43 -32.56
CA MET A 110 -15.47 -4.43 -32.68
C MET A 110 -15.07 -4.60 -34.15
N PHE A 111 -13.99 -3.94 -34.58
CA PHE A 111 -13.51 -4.02 -35.97
C PHE A 111 -12.66 -5.29 -36.23
N ILE A 112 -12.40 -6.09 -35.19
CA ILE A 112 -11.70 -7.40 -35.30
C ILE A 112 -12.68 -8.55 -35.06
N THR A 113 -12.29 -9.76 -35.43
CA THR A 113 -13.16 -10.95 -35.41
C THR A 113 -13.16 -11.59 -33.98
N ALA A 114 -14.20 -12.39 -33.69
CA ALA A 114 -14.25 -13.19 -32.50
C ALA A 114 -13.46 -14.50 -32.64
N LYS A 115 -12.70 -14.87 -31.59
CA LYS A 115 -12.19 -16.21 -31.37
C LYS A 115 -12.93 -16.80 -30.17
N VAL A 116 -13.90 -17.68 -30.44
CA VAL A 116 -14.72 -18.28 -29.37
C VAL A 116 -14.02 -19.52 -28.85
N VAL A 117 -13.90 -19.61 -27.53
CA VAL A 117 -13.36 -20.74 -26.75
C VAL A 117 -14.38 -21.28 -25.79
N HIS A 118 -14.23 -22.53 -25.37
CA HIS A 118 -15.09 -23.10 -24.33
C HIS A 118 -14.69 -22.55 -22.96
N SER A 119 -15.68 -22.37 -22.10
CA SER A 119 -15.50 -21.82 -20.76
C SER A 119 -14.54 -22.63 -19.87
N TRP A 120 -14.41 -23.92 -20.13
CA TRP A 120 -13.45 -24.78 -19.41
C TRP A 120 -12.03 -24.76 -20.02
N ASP A 121 -11.83 -24.27 -21.25
CA ASP A 121 -10.50 -24.15 -21.86
C ASP A 121 -9.75 -22.87 -21.38
N VAL A 122 -10.47 -21.93 -20.74
CA VAL A 122 -9.90 -20.65 -20.30
C VAL A 122 -10.50 -20.22 -18.99
N VAL A 123 -9.66 -19.93 -18.00
CA VAL A 123 -10.08 -19.53 -16.66
C VAL A 123 -9.41 -18.22 -16.28
N GLU A 124 -10.20 -17.25 -15.80
CA GLU A 124 -9.70 -16.04 -15.14
C GLU A 124 -9.41 -16.34 -13.68
N ILE A 125 -8.15 -16.12 -13.26
CA ILE A 125 -7.68 -16.39 -11.91
C ILE A 125 -7.62 -15.06 -11.16
N ASN A 126 -8.60 -14.83 -10.30
CA ASN A 126 -8.73 -13.60 -9.52
C ASN A 126 -8.25 -13.76 -8.07
N THR A 127 -8.17 -15.02 -7.58
CA THR A 127 -7.79 -15.31 -6.21
C THR A 127 -6.72 -16.40 -6.14
N TYR A 128 -6.02 -16.44 -5.01
CA TYR A 128 -5.03 -17.48 -4.75
C TYR A 128 -5.68 -18.87 -4.60
N GLU A 129 -6.88 -18.93 -4.05
CA GLU A 129 -7.67 -20.16 -3.92
C GLU A 129 -7.97 -20.75 -5.30
N GLN A 130 -8.44 -19.93 -6.25
CA GLN A 130 -8.67 -20.39 -7.62
C GLN A 130 -7.39 -20.93 -8.26
N LEU A 131 -6.23 -20.29 -8.01
CA LEU A 131 -4.95 -20.79 -8.49
C LEU A 131 -4.59 -22.15 -7.87
N ARG A 132 -4.83 -22.34 -6.59
CA ARG A 132 -4.61 -23.61 -5.88
C ARG A 132 -5.54 -24.72 -6.35
N GLU A 133 -6.81 -24.40 -6.62
CA GLU A 133 -7.78 -25.38 -7.18
C GLU A 133 -7.33 -25.90 -8.56
N MET A 134 -6.68 -25.04 -9.35
CA MET A 134 -6.21 -25.41 -10.67
C MET A 134 -4.91 -26.22 -10.67
N ASP A 135 -4.04 -25.99 -9.70
CA ASP A 135 -2.71 -26.63 -9.62
C ASP A 135 -2.38 -27.06 -8.18
N GLY A 136 -3.30 -27.82 -7.57
CA GLY A 136 -3.22 -28.28 -6.19
C GLY A 136 -1.98 -29.15 -5.87
N ASP A 137 -1.40 -29.77 -6.89
CA ASP A 137 -0.22 -30.63 -6.76
C ASP A 137 1.11 -29.88 -6.97
N SER A 138 1.08 -28.60 -7.35
CA SER A 138 2.27 -27.83 -7.65
C SER A 138 3.05 -27.44 -6.40
N ASN A 139 4.31 -27.85 -6.34
CA ASN A 139 5.25 -27.36 -5.33
C ASN A 139 5.62 -25.88 -5.52
N HIS A 140 5.33 -25.28 -6.67
CA HIS A 140 5.63 -23.88 -6.97
C HIS A 140 4.63 -22.91 -6.33
N LEU A 141 3.45 -23.39 -5.94
CA LEU A 141 2.44 -22.60 -5.22
C LEU A 141 2.61 -22.64 -3.70
N LYS A 142 3.60 -23.36 -3.17
CA LYS A 142 3.97 -23.29 -1.76
C LYS A 142 4.66 -21.95 -1.49
N MET A 143 3.86 -20.94 -1.19
CA MET A 143 4.39 -19.68 -0.70
C MET A 143 4.92 -19.87 0.71
N ASP A 144 6.14 -19.37 0.98
CA ASP A 144 6.72 -19.37 2.33
C ASP A 144 5.77 -18.78 3.37
N ALA A 145 4.98 -17.77 2.96
CA ALA A 145 3.99 -17.13 3.82
C ALA A 145 2.88 -18.10 4.28
N ILE A 146 2.37 -18.98 3.41
CA ILE A 146 1.36 -19.98 3.78
C ILE A 146 1.94 -21.01 4.74
N GLN A 147 3.18 -21.46 4.49
CA GLN A 147 3.86 -22.37 5.41
C GLN A 147 4.02 -21.73 6.79
N VAL A 148 4.44 -20.46 6.84
CA VAL A 148 4.57 -19.72 8.11
C VAL A 148 3.23 -19.62 8.84
N ILE A 149 2.11 -19.37 8.12
CA ILE A 149 0.78 -19.36 8.73
C ILE A 149 0.42 -20.72 9.31
N CYS A 150 0.64 -21.80 8.56
CA CYS A 150 0.38 -23.18 9.02
C CYS A 150 1.14 -23.50 10.30
N GLU A 151 2.43 -23.17 10.35
CA GLU A 151 3.28 -23.40 11.51
C GLU A 151 2.87 -22.53 12.71
N ALA A 152 2.66 -21.23 12.48
CA ALA A 152 2.36 -20.26 13.53
C ALA A 152 0.98 -20.50 14.19
N LEU A 153 -0.03 -20.85 13.39
CA LEU A 153 -1.39 -21.08 13.87
C LEU A 153 -1.71 -22.57 14.11
N SER A 154 -0.77 -23.49 13.80
CA SER A 154 -0.93 -24.95 13.92
C SER A 154 -2.14 -25.48 13.13
N VAL A 155 -2.25 -25.07 11.86
CA VAL A 155 -3.36 -25.40 10.95
C VAL A 155 -2.83 -25.98 9.63
N SER A 156 -3.72 -26.57 8.84
CA SER A 156 -3.42 -27.00 7.47
C SER A 156 -3.58 -25.84 6.49
N ALA A 157 -3.00 -25.95 5.30
CA ALA A 157 -3.18 -24.95 4.26
C ALA A 157 -4.65 -24.82 3.80
N ASP A 158 -5.45 -25.89 3.95
CA ASP A 158 -6.87 -25.91 3.57
C ASP A 158 -7.74 -25.14 4.57
N ASP A 159 -7.25 -24.91 5.80
CA ASP A 159 -7.94 -24.08 6.80
C ASP A 159 -7.77 -22.59 6.55
N ILE A 160 -6.92 -22.20 5.57
CA ILE A 160 -6.64 -20.82 5.20
C ILE A 160 -7.51 -20.47 4.00
N VAL A 161 -8.48 -19.60 4.19
CA VAL A 161 -9.50 -19.23 3.19
C VAL A 161 -9.66 -17.70 3.09
N ASP A 162 -10.41 -17.22 2.09
CA ASP A 162 -10.75 -15.80 1.87
C ASP A 162 -9.49 -14.90 1.77
N ILE A 163 -8.43 -15.40 1.13
CA ILE A 163 -7.20 -14.62 0.97
C ILE A 163 -7.46 -13.42 0.07
N THR A 164 -7.29 -12.22 0.64
CA THR A 164 -7.52 -10.95 -0.07
C THR A 164 -6.31 -10.04 0.09
N VAL A 165 -5.71 -9.63 -1.04
CA VAL A 165 -4.58 -8.72 -1.02
C VAL A 165 -5.02 -7.35 -0.52
N LEU A 166 -4.36 -6.85 0.52
CA LEU A 166 -4.57 -5.51 1.02
C LEU A 166 -3.84 -4.49 0.12
N LYS A 167 -4.31 -3.23 0.16
CA LYS A 167 -3.62 -2.15 -0.56
C LYS A 167 -2.12 -2.20 -0.25
N LYS A 168 -1.28 -2.13 -1.28
CA LYS A 168 0.19 -2.05 -1.10
C LYS A 168 0.52 -0.91 -0.14
N GLY A 169 1.03 -1.25 1.03
CA GLY A 169 1.78 -0.32 1.86
C GLY A 169 3.05 0.15 1.15
N MET A 170 3.65 1.24 1.62
CA MET A 170 4.88 1.79 1.02
C MET A 170 6.10 0.88 1.25
N THR A 171 6.08 0.08 2.31
CA THR A 171 7.20 -0.77 2.77
C THR A 171 6.91 -2.26 2.73
N ASN A 172 5.66 -2.67 2.88
CA ASN A 172 5.30 -4.07 3.10
C ASN A 172 4.22 -4.53 2.10
N ARG A 173 4.19 -5.85 1.85
CA ARG A 173 3.08 -6.53 1.17
C ARG A 173 2.24 -7.21 2.24
N SER A 174 0.93 -7.03 2.20
CA SER A 174 0.04 -7.63 3.19
C SER A 174 -1.19 -8.23 2.53
N PHE A 175 -1.68 -9.30 3.10
CA PHE A 175 -2.97 -9.89 2.73
C PHE A 175 -3.78 -10.27 3.97
N LEU A 176 -5.09 -10.13 3.84
CA LEU A 176 -6.07 -10.62 4.79
C LEU A 176 -6.35 -12.09 4.49
N PHE A 177 -6.56 -12.90 5.52
CA PHE A 177 -7.04 -14.27 5.38
C PHE A 177 -7.92 -14.66 6.58
N THR A 178 -8.76 -15.66 6.38
CA THR A 178 -9.62 -16.26 7.42
C THR A 178 -9.07 -17.64 7.79
N CYS A 179 -8.98 -17.92 9.09
CA CYS A 179 -8.58 -19.21 9.61
C CYS A 179 -9.37 -19.52 10.89
N ASN A 180 -10.02 -20.69 10.96
CA ASN A 180 -10.86 -21.10 12.08
C ASN A 180 -11.91 -20.04 12.48
N GLY A 181 -12.51 -19.37 11.49
CA GLY A 181 -13.53 -18.34 11.66
C GLY A 181 -13.01 -17.00 12.18
N LYS A 182 -11.70 -16.82 12.31
CA LYS A 182 -11.05 -15.56 12.68
C LYS A 182 -10.28 -14.99 11.49
N LYS A 183 -10.25 -13.68 11.38
CA LYS A 183 -9.51 -12.96 10.35
C LYS A 183 -8.16 -12.50 10.86
N TYR A 184 -7.16 -12.62 10.00
CA TYR A 184 -5.78 -12.24 10.28
C TYR A 184 -5.19 -11.47 9.10
N ILE A 185 -4.16 -10.68 9.39
CA ILE A 185 -3.31 -10.05 8.39
C ILE A 185 -1.95 -10.73 8.40
N MET A 186 -1.52 -11.23 7.24
CA MET A 186 -0.14 -11.64 7.01
C MET A 186 0.63 -10.50 6.38
N ARG A 187 1.73 -10.06 6.99
CA ARG A 187 2.66 -9.07 6.44
C ARG A 187 3.95 -9.74 5.99
N ILE A 188 4.33 -9.46 4.75
CA ILE A 188 5.58 -9.87 4.12
C ILE A 188 6.37 -8.60 3.84
N PRO A 189 7.63 -8.47 4.32
CA PRO A 189 8.47 -7.33 3.98
C PRO A 189 8.62 -7.14 2.47
N GLY A 190 8.55 -5.89 2.01
CA GLY A 190 8.79 -5.54 0.62
C GLY A 190 10.27 -5.57 0.27
N GLU A 191 10.59 -5.67 -1.01
CA GLU A 191 11.97 -5.63 -1.50
C GLU A 191 12.67 -4.32 -1.09
N GLY A 192 13.92 -4.42 -0.63
CA GLY A 192 14.73 -3.27 -0.21
C GLY A 192 14.35 -2.67 1.15
N THR A 193 13.38 -3.23 1.89
CA THR A 193 13.03 -2.74 3.23
C THR A 193 14.00 -3.18 4.30
N ASP A 194 14.77 -4.25 4.07
CA ASP A 194 15.79 -4.76 5.01
C ASP A 194 16.90 -3.73 5.29
N GLN A 195 17.14 -2.79 4.36
CA GLN A 195 18.07 -1.69 4.56
C GLN A 195 17.50 -0.57 5.45
N LEU A 196 16.16 -0.45 5.52
CA LEU A 196 15.48 0.63 6.23
C LEU A 196 15.03 0.23 7.62
N ILE A 197 14.69 -1.05 7.82
CA ILE A 197 14.00 -1.53 9.01
C ILE A 197 14.75 -2.69 9.65
N ASN A 198 15.09 -2.53 10.93
CA ASN A 198 15.67 -3.60 11.72
C ASN A 198 14.58 -4.49 12.32
N ARG A 199 14.35 -5.66 11.71
CA ARG A 199 13.27 -6.59 12.10
C ARG A 199 13.40 -7.15 13.51
N ARG A 200 14.63 -7.24 14.04
CA ARG A 200 14.87 -7.65 15.43
C ARG A 200 14.44 -6.58 16.43
N ASN A 201 14.69 -5.31 16.09
CA ASN A 201 14.24 -4.18 16.88
C ASN A 201 12.71 -4.11 16.88
N GLU A 202 12.07 -4.23 15.72
CA GLU A 202 10.63 -4.28 15.59
C GLU A 202 10.03 -5.42 16.44
N ALA A 203 10.54 -6.64 16.34
CA ALA A 203 10.07 -7.78 17.14
C ALA A 203 10.24 -7.54 18.65
N MET A 204 11.30 -6.84 19.07
CA MET A 204 11.49 -6.46 20.48
C MET A 204 10.44 -5.44 20.93
N VAL A 205 10.12 -4.46 20.11
CA VAL A 205 9.06 -3.48 20.40
C VAL A 205 7.73 -4.19 20.62
N TYR A 206 7.31 -5.04 19.68
CA TYR A 206 6.06 -5.79 19.81
C TYR A 206 6.00 -6.65 21.08
N ARG A 207 7.10 -7.32 21.46
CA ARG A 207 7.19 -8.06 22.74
C ARG A 207 7.06 -7.15 23.96
N THR A 208 7.54 -5.92 23.86
CA THR A 208 7.48 -4.93 24.96
C THR A 208 6.07 -4.39 25.16
N ILE A 209 5.30 -4.21 24.08
CA ILE A 209 3.94 -3.68 24.12
C ILE A 209 2.85 -4.75 24.19
N ASP A 210 3.22 -6.03 24.06
CA ASP A 210 2.29 -7.17 24.10
C ASP A 210 1.45 -7.18 25.39
N GLY A 211 0.18 -7.56 25.27
CA GLY A 211 -0.78 -7.62 26.36
C GLY A 211 -1.21 -6.29 26.96
N ARG A 212 -0.76 -5.15 26.42
CA ARG A 212 -1.08 -3.80 26.93
C ARG A 212 -2.23 -3.11 26.21
N HIS A 213 -2.84 -3.77 25.25
CA HIS A 213 -3.93 -3.22 24.44
C HIS A 213 -3.54 -1.91 23.71
N ILE A 214 -2.27 -1.75 23.37
CA ILE A 214 -1.76 -0.56 22.64
C ILE A 214 -1.87 -0.78 21.14
N CYS A 215 -1.55 -1.98 20.65
CA CYS A 215 -1.55 -2.35 19.24
C CYS A 215 -2.57 -3.44 18.92
N ASP A 216 -2.59 -3.89 17.67
CA ASP A 216 -3.24 -5.13 17.24
C ASP A 216 -2.59 -6.36 17.91
N ASP A 217 -3.37 -7.41 18.13
CA ASP A 217 -2.88 -8.62 18.78
C ASP A 217 -1.95 -9.39 17.80
N ILE A 218 -0.74 -9.69 18.27
CA ILE A 218 0.28 -10.38 17.50
C ILE A 218 0.13 -11.89 17.67
N ALA A 219 -0.18 -12.61 16.59
CA ALA A 219 -0.19 -14.06 16.56
C ALA A 219 1.21 -14.63 16.26
N TYR A 220 2.02 -13.94 15.46
CA TYR A 220 3.37 -14.35 15.08
C TYR A 220 4.20 -13.16 14.61
N ILE A 221 5.48 -13.14 14.97
CA ILE A 221 6.48 -12.23 14.40
C ILE A 221 7.84 -12.92 14.34
N ASN A 222 8.48 -12.87 13.17
CA ASN A 222 9.81 -13.44 12.98
C ASN A 222 10.85 -12.31 12.92
N PRO A 223 11.81 -12.27 13.88
CA PRO A 223 12.81 -11.21 13.93
C PRO A 223 13.88 -11.30 12.83
N ASP A 224 14.00 -12.43 12.14
CA ASP A 224 15.05 -12.63 11.14
C ASP A 224 14.58 -12.27 9.72
N ASN A 225 13.32 -12.55 9.37
CA ASN A 225 12.76 -12.26 8.05
C ASN A 225 11.63 -11.22 8.06
N GLY A 226 11.16 -10.77 9.24
CA GLY A 226 10.14 -9.75 9.40
C GLY A 226 8.72 -10.19 9.04
N TYR A 227 8.46 -11.49 8.84
CA TYR A 227 7.11 -11.99 8.65
C TYR A 227 6.30 -11.79 9.93
N LYS A 228 5.09 -11.26 9.80
CA LYS A 228 4.22 -10.96 10.94
C LYS A 228 2.78 -11.35 10.64
N ILE A 229 2.12 -11.98 11.63
CA ILE A 229 0.69 -12.29 11.59
C ILE A 229 0.03 -11.57 12.76
N THR A 230 -0.98 -10.75 12.44
CA THR A 230 -1.77 -10.02 13.44
C THR A 230 -3.24 -10.34 13.31
N ALA A 231 -3.99 -10.26 14.39
CA ALA A 231 -5.43 -10.33 14.35
C ALA A 231 -5.99 -9.12 13.58
N PHE A 232 -6.96 -9.36 12.70
CA PHE A 232 -7.64 -8.28 11.99
C PHE A 232 -8.61 -7.56 12.92
N LEU A 233 -8.48 -6.26 13.03
CA LEU A 233 -9.37 -5.41 13.82
C LEU A 233 -10.63 -5.11 13.00
N GLU A 234 -11.69 -5.88 13.26
CA GLU A 234 -12.96 -5.71 12.54
C GLU A 234 -13.64 -4.37 12.89
N ASN A 235 -14.29 -3.77 11.88
CA ASN A 235 -14.99 -2.49 12.03
C ASN A 235 -14.12 -1.33 12.54
N ALA A 236 -12.80 -1.44 12.42
CA ALA A 236 -11.90 -0.36 12.73
C ALA A 236 -11.98 0.74 11.65
N ARG A 237 -11.89 1.99 12.09
CA ARG A 237 -11.68 3.15 11.22
C ARG A 237 -10.39 3.85 11.58
N VAL A 238 -9.77 4.50 10.62
CA VAL A 238 -8.59 5.35 10.86
C VAL A 238 -8.99 6.68 11.48
N CYS A 239 -8.02 7.38 12.09
CA CYS A 239 -8.18 8.74 12.56
C CYS A 239 -8.47 9.69 11.38
N ASP A 240 -9.46 10.55 11.54
CA ASP A 240 -9.67 11.70 10.64
C ASP A 240 -8.92 12.91 11.22
N PRO A 241 -7.81 13.36 10.57
CA PRO A 241 -7.01 14.48 11.06
C PRO A 241 -7.73 15.83 11.05
N GLU A 242 -8.84 15.95 10.30
CA GLU A 242 -9.67 17.15 10.30
C GLU A 242 -10.73 17.13 11.43
N ASN A 243 -10.91 16.00 12.11
CA ASN A 243 -11.84 15.85 13.21
C ASN A 243 -11.13 16.10 14.56
N ASN A 244 -11.41 17.24 15.18
CA ASN A 244 -10.80 17.60 16.46
C ASN A 244 -11.03 16.57 17.59
N ASP A 245 -12.17 15.89 17.63
CA ASP A 245 -12.45 14.86 18.65
C ASP A 245 -11.55 13.63 18.45
N ASP A 246 -11.36 13.20 17.21
CA ASP A 246 -10.42 12.12 16.89
C ASP A 246 -8.99 12.50 17.27
N VAL A 247 -8.55 13.70 16.89
CA VAL A 247 -7.21 14.21 17.20
C VAL A 247 -6.98 14.26 18.71
N CYS A 248 -7.93 14.80 19.49
CA CYS A 248 -7.84 14.83 20.94
C CYS A 248 -7.73 13.43 21.56
N LYS A 249 -8.52 12.48 21.06
CA LYS A 249 -8.47 11.08 21.52
C LYS A 249 -7.13 10.41 21.17
N CYS A 250 -6.61 10.64 19.95
CA CYS A 250 -5.29 10.14 19.54
C CYS A 250 -4.17 10.71 20.42
N MET A 251 -4.17 12.02 20.68
CA MET A 251 -3.16 12.67 21.54
C MET A 251 -3.24 12.18 22.98
N LYS A 252 -4.44 12.00 23.53
CA LYS A 252 -4.62 11.38 24.84
C LYS A 252 -4.05 9.96 24.86
N ARG A 253 -4.37 9.14 23.89
CA ARG A 253 -3.86 7.77 23.77
C ARG A 253 -2.34 7.73 23.66
N LEU A 254 -1.78 8.62 22.85
CA LEU A 254 -0.33 8.75 22.67
C LEU A 254 0.34 9.17 23.99
N ARG A 255 -0.26 10.11 24.73
CA ARG A 255 0.23 10.52 26.05
C ARG A 255 0.20 9.38 27.07
N GLU A 256 -0.91 8.63 27.12
CA GLU A 256 -1.02 7.43 27.98
C GLU A 256 0.07 6.41 27.68
N PHE A 257 0.37 6.18 26.39
CA PHE A 257 1.46 5.31 25.98
C PHE A 257 2.83 5.81 26.45
N HIS A 258 3.16 7.07 26.22
CA HIS A 258 4.44 7.65 26.64
C HIS A 258 4.60 7.65 28.16
N ASP A 259 3.53 7.88 28.92
CA ASP A 259 3.54 7.89 30.39
C ASP A 259 3.76 6.47 30.98
N MET A 260 3.60 5.39 30.20
CA MET A 260 4.03 4.04 30.61
C MET A 260 5.55 3.92 30.72
N LYS A 261 6.33 4.84 30.13
CA LYS A 261 7.80 4.89 30.15
C LYS A 261 8.45 3.57 29.79
N LEU A 262 7.89 2.88 28.77
CA LEU A 262 8.40 1.62 28.30
C LEU A 262 9.81 1.79 27.71
N LYS A 263 10.63 0.75 27.78
CA LYS A 263 12.03 0.80 27.34
C LYS A 263 12.36 -0.40 26.47
N VAL A 264 13.14 -0.12 25.43
CA VAL A 264 13.80 -1.10 24.56
C VAL A 264 15.30 -0.83 24.52
N ASN A 265 16.09 -1.74 23.98
CA ASN A 265 17.56 -1.64 24.00
C ASN A 265 18.16 -0.93 22.78
N HIS A 266 17.32 -0.26 21.96
CA HIS A 266 17.76 0.48 20.78
C HIS A 266 17.14 1.88 20.76
N GLU A 267 17.85 2.80 20.15
CA GLU A 267 17.39 4.18 19.98
C GLU A 267 17.04 4.44 18.50
N PHE A 268 16.10 5.37 18.29
CA PHE A 268 15.90 5.99 17.00
C PHE A 268 16.66 7.31 16.96
N ASP A 269 17.88 7.30 16.45
CA ASP A 269 18.67 8.53 16.28
C ASP A 269 18.15 9.32 15.07
N ILE A 270 17.27 10.30 15.32
CA ILE A 270 16.63 11.07 14.27
C ILE A 270 17.61 11.83 13.38
N PHE A 271 18.72 12.33 13.94
CA PHE A 271 19.76 13.04 13.18
C PHE A 271 20.65 12.08 12.39
N GLY A 272 20.99 10.93 12.98
CA GLY A 272 21.67 9.84 12.26
C GLY A 272 20.83 9.28 11.12
N GLN A 273 19.51 9.20 11.29
CA GLN A 273 18.58 8.75 10.23
C GLN A 273 18.50 9.76 9.07
N LEU A 274 18.59 11.08 9.33
CA LEU A 274 18.70 12.10 8.28
C LEU A 274 19.91 11.85 7.36
N GLU A 275 21.07 11.60 7.96
CA GLU A 275 22.30 11.32 7.23
C GLU A 275 22.23 9.97 6.52
N PHE A 276 21.67 8.96 7.18
CA PHE A 276 21.50 7.63 6.62
C PHE A 276 20.60 7.66 5.37
N TYR A 277 19.44 8.27 5.40
CA TYR A 277 18.54 8.33 4.24
C TYR A 277 19.16 9.11 3.08
N GLU A 278 19.91 10.19 3.37
CA GLU A 278 20.65 10.90 2.34
C GLU A 278 21.76 10.03 1.72
N SER A 279 22.44 9.20 2.51
CA SER A 279 23.47 8.27 2.01
C SER A 279 22.92 7.23 1.02
N LEU A 280 21.64 6.90 1.13
CA LEU A 280 20.97 5.96 0.23
C LEU A 280 20.65 6.55 -1.16
N TRP A 281 20.90 7.84 -1.39
CA TRP A 281 20.71 8.46 -2.70
C TRP A 281 21.85 8.16 -3.70
N ASP A 282 22.89 7.48 -3.25
CA ASP A 282 24.04 7.06 -4.06
C ASP A 282 24.64 8.22 -4.88
N GLY A 283 24.81 9.37 -4.22
CA GLY A 283 25.38 10.58 -4.83
C GLY A 283 24.44 11.33 -5.78
N SER A 284 23.20 10.91 -5.93
CA SER A 284 22.21 11.64 -6.72
C SER A 284 21.89 12.99 -6.06
N PRO A 285 21.78 14.09 -6.83
CA PRO A 285 21.41 15.37 -6.26
C PRO A 285 19.94 15.38 -5.83
N SER A 286 19.63 16.08 -4.73
CA SER A 286 18.25 16.29 -4.32
C SER A 286 17.46 17.07 -5.38
N ALA A 287 16.18 16.70 -5.59
CA ALA A 287 15.26 17.47 -6.41
C ALA A 287 14.77 18.74 -5.70
N TYR A 288 14.94 18.83 -4.40
CA TYR A 288 14.49 20.01 -3.64
C TYR A 288 15.42 21.19 -3.84
N ARG A 289 14.82 22.34 -4.16
CA ARG A 289 15.56 23.59 -4.29
C ARG A 289 16.17 23.99 -2.94
N HIS A 290 17.43 24.38 -2.94
CA HIS A 290 18.17 24.83 -1.76
C HIS A 290 18.34 23.78 -0.65
N TYR A 291 18.28 22.49 -0.99
CA TYR A 291 18.38 21.39 -0.04
C TYR A 291 19.52 21.55 0.97
N ARG A 292 20.75 21.87 0.49
CA ARG A 292 21.91 22.02 1.38
C ARG A 292 21.67 23.08 2.46
N GLN A 293 21.15 24.24 2.08
CA GLN A 293 20.86 25.33 3.03
C GLN A 293 19.76 24.93 4.00
N THR A 294 18.71 24.27 3.53
CA THR A 294 17.63 23.76 4.39
C THR A 294 18.16 22.77 5.39
N LYS A 295 18.99 21.81 4.95
CA LYS A 295 19.64 20.84 5.85
C LYS A 295 20.49 21.53 6.92
N GLU A 296 21.34 22.49 6.54
CA GLU A 296 22.17 23.25 7.46
C GLU A 296 21.31 23.98 8.51
N ASN A 297 20.21 24.62 8.10
CA ASN A 297 19.25 25.29 8.99
C ASN A 297 18.61 24.29 9.96
N VAL A 298 18.14 23.14 9.47
CA VAL A 298 17.52 22.10 10.33
C VAL A 298 18.54 21.53 11.32
N LEU A 299 19.74 21.23 10.88
CA LEU A 299 20.80 20.72 11.78
C LEU A 299 21.21 21.75 12.84
N SER A 300 21.07 23.06 12.58
CA SER A 300 21.33 24.11 13.57
C SER A 300 20.35 24.10 14.74
N LEU A 301 19.19 23.42 14.63
CA LEU A 301 18.21 23.26 15.71
C LEU A 301 18.62 22.19 16.75
N ARG A 302 19.55 21.30 16.38
CA ARG A 302 19.98 20.16 17.20
C ARG A 302 20.41 20.56 18.61
N PRO A 303 21.25 21.58 18.84
CA PRO A 303 21.67 21.95 20.19
C PRO A 303 20.49 22.39 21.10
N TYR A 304 19.51 23.08 20.51
CA TYR A 304 18.30 23.45 21.27
C TYR A 304 17.47 22.24 21.65
N ILE A 305 17.24 21.33 20.71
CA ILE A 305 16.50 20.08 20.95
C ILE A 305 17.18 19.29 22.07
N GLU A 306 18.49 19.00 21.93
CA GLU A 306 19.23 18.18 22.90
C GLU A 306 19.25 18.79 24.31
N ALA A 307 19.29 20.13 24.42
CA ALA A 307 19.25 20.83 25.70
C ALA A 307 17.87 20.72 26.39
N HIS A 308 16.80 20.41 25.67
CA HIS A 308 15.43 20.34 26.21
C HIS A 308 14.82 18.92 26.18
N VAL A 309 15.61 17.90 25.86
CA VAL A 309 15.21 16.48 26.05
C VAL A 309 15.34 16.14 27.52
N ASN A 310 14.22 15.81 28.17
CA ASN A 310 14.22 15.42 29.57
C ASN A 310 14.40 13.92 29.77
N GLU A 311 13.66 13.13 29.01
CA GLU A 311 13.67 11.67 29.09
C GLU A 311 13.40 11.09 27.71
N LYS A 312 14.08 10.00 27.37
CA LYS A 312 13.75 9.15 26.21
C LYS A 312 12.91 7.97 26.70
N VAL A 313 11.82 7.71 26.02
CA VAL A 313 10.93 6.56 26.24
C VAL A 313 10.78 5.79 24.94
N LEU A 314 10.15 4.62 24.98
CA LEU A 314 9.72 3.98 23.75
C LEU A 314 8.74 4.92 23.02
N THR A 315 9.10 5.29 21.81
CA THR A 315 8.39 6.23 20.94
C THR A 315 8.05 5.52 19.65
N HIS A 316 6.89 5.79 19.07
CA HIS A 316 6.41 5.12 17.87
C HIS A 316 7.20 5.52 16.60
N ILE A 317 7.59 6.77 16.53
CA ILE A 317 8.27 7.44 15.40
C ILE A 317 7.38 7.66 14.18
N ASP A 318 6.48 6.76 13.87
CA ASP A 318 5.53 6.88 12.76
C ASP A 318 4.08 7.03 13.28
N ALA A 319 3.89 7.87 14.30
CA ALA A 319 2.59 8.14 14.92
C ALA A 319 1.71 9.06 14.05
N VAL A 320 1.40 8.59 12.84
CA VAL A 320 0.59 9.31 11.84
C VAL A 320 -0.89 8.92 11.94
N PRO A 321 -1.84 9.76 11.49
CA PRO A 321 -3.28 9.48 11.59
C PRO A 321 -3.69 8.10 11.09
N ASP A 322 -3.11 7.62 9.98
CA ASP A 322 -3.42 6.32 9.38
C ASP A 322 -3.07 5.13 10.27
N ASN A 323 -2.17 5.32 11.24
CA ASN A 323 -1.74 4.29 12.18
C ASN A 323 -2.58 4.27 13.48
N PHE A 324 -3.51 5.23 13.69
CA PHE A 324 -4.46 5.20 14.79
C PHE A 324 -5.78 4.59 14.35
N LEU A 325 -6.08 3.40 14.83
CA LEU A 325 -7.30 2.67 14.55
C LEU A 325 -8.30 2.79 15.71
N PHE A 326 -9.48 3.32 15.41
CA PHE A 326 -10.62 3.38 16.33
C PHE A 326 -11.42 2.10 16.19
N VAL A 327 -11.44 1.29 17.24
CA VAL A 327 -12.12 -0.02 17.29
C VAL A 327 -13.30 0.09 18.24
N LYS A 328 -14.50 -0.25 17.80
CA LYS A 328 -15.68 -0.28 18.66
C LYS A 328 -15.69 -1.55 19.49
N ASN A 329 -15.76 -1.39 20.79
CA ASN A 329 -15.97 -2.49 21.74
C ASN A 329 -17.44 -2.93 21.75
N GLU A 330 -17.72 -4.09 22.36
CA GLU A 330 -19.08 -4.61 22.50
C GLU A 330 -20.04 -3.62 23.20
N ASP A 331 -19.53 -2.81 24.11
CA ASP A 331 -20.29 -1.76 24.82
C ASP A 331 -20.53 -0.50 23.98
N GLY A 332 -20.07 -0.47 22.73
CA GLY A 332 -20.19 0.68 21.83
C GLY A 332 -19.18 1.80 22.07
N ASN A 333 -18.26 1.65 23.03
CA ASN A 333 -17.16 2.58 23.25
C ASN A 333 -16.06 2.35 22.22
N GLU A 334 -15.38 3.43 21.81
CA GLU A 334 -14.22 3.36 20.94
C GLU A 334 -12.94 3.17 21.76
N ASP A 335 -12.16 2.13 21.44
CA ASP A 335 -10.79 1.95 21.89
C ASP A 335 -9.84 2.33 20.75
N ILE A 336 -8.64 2.82 21.07
CA ILE A 336 -7.67 3.27 20.06
C ILE A 336 -6.46 2.35 20.09
N ARG A 337 -6.18 1.75 18.94
CA ARG A 337 -4.99 0.93 18.70
C ARG A 337 -4.03 1.69 17.78
N LEU A 338 -2.77 1.68 18.14
CA LEU A 338 -1.68 2.26 17.35
C LEU A 338 -0.92 1.12 16.69
N ILE A 339 -0.91 1.08 15.37
CA ILE A 339 -0.32 0.00 14.56
C ILE A 339 0.95 0.44 13.86
N ASP A 340 1.70 -0.50 13.30
CA ASP A 340 2.89 -0.29 12.46
C ASP A 340 4.12 0.28 13.18
N TRP A 341 4.63 -0.48 14.14
CA TRP A 341 5.74 -0.13 15.04
C TRP A 341 7.15 -0.38 14.45
N GLU A 342 7.29 -0.42 13.12
CA GLU A 342 8.53 -0.84 12.47
C GLU A 342 9.70 0.15 12.64
N TYR A 343 9.42 1.43 12.96
CA TYR A 343 10.42 2.46 13.23
C TYR A 343 10.61 2.75 14.72
N ALA A 344 9.80 2.16 15.59
CA ALA A 344 9.78 2.48 17.00
C ALA A 344 11.13 2.23 17.70
N GLY A 345 11.47 3.08 18.64
CA GLY A 345 12.71 3.02 19.43
C GLY A 345 12.74 4.03 20.56
N MET A 346 13.81 4.04 21.33
CA MET A 346 13.98 5.03 22.40
C MET A 346 14.22 6.41 21.81
N GLN A 347 13.31 7.36 22.09
CA GLN A 347 13.42 8.76 21.64
C GLN A 347 12.66 9.70 22.59
N ASP A 348 12.80 11.01 22.39
CA ASP A 348 11.95 12.02 22.99
C ASP A 348 10.49 11.82 22.51
N PRO A 349 9.50 11.63 23.40
CA PRO A 349 8.12 11.38 23.03
C PRO A 349 7.50 12.48 22.14
N HIS A 350 8.05 13.69 22.18
CA HIS A 350 7.54 14.80 21.37
C HIS A 350 7.80 14.67 19.87
N VAL A 351 8.64 13.72 19.47
CA VAL A 351 8.81 13.36 18.05
C VAL A 351 7.51 12.82 17.46
N ASP A 352 6.74 12.03 18.20
CA ASP A 352 5.46 11.48 17.73
C ASP A 352 4.42 12.58 17.46
N ILE A 353 4.44 13.65 18.26
CA ILE A 353 3.59 14.84 18.04
C ILE A 353 3.99 15.51 16.71
N ALA A 354 5.29 15.67 16.47
CA ALA A 354 5.81 16.28 15.25
C ALA A 354 5.47 15.44 14.01
N MET A 355 5.58 14.12 14.11
CA MET A 355 5.23 13.21 13.02
C MET A 355 3.75 13.30 12.64
N PHE A 356 2.86 13.36 13.62
CA PHE A 356 1.43 13.59 13.38
C PHE A 356 1.18 14.90 12.61
N CYS A 357 1.86 15.98 13.02
CA CYS A 357 1.74 17.30 12.39
C CYS A 357 2.17 17.30 10.92
N ILE A 358 3.35 16.72 10.61
CA ILE A 358 3.89 16.75 9.26
C ILE A 358 3.07 15.90 8.29
N TYR A 359 2.59 14.74 8.74
CA TYR A 359 1.77 13.86 7.93
C TYR A 359 0.41 14.52 7.61
N SER A 360 -0.22 15.14 8.61
CA SER A 360 -1.48 15.86 8.47
C SER A 360 -1.34 17.19 7.72
N MET A 361 -0.12 17.64 7.40
CA MET A 361 0.14 18.93 6.76
C MET A 361 -0.44 20.13 7.53
N TYR A 362 -0.39 20.07 8.85
CA TYR A 362 -0.99 21.07 9.74
C TYR A 362 -0.30 22.43 9.61
N ASP A 363 -1.12 23.48 9.60
CA ASP A 363 -0.65 24.83 9.82
C ASP A 363 -0.39 25.12 11.31
N ARG A 364 0.07 26.32 11.58
CA ARG A 364 0.43 26.71 12.95
C ARG A 364 -0.73 26.59 13.94
N GLU A 365 -1.95 26.94 13.53
CA GLU A 365 -3.12 26.89 14.42
C GLU A 365 -3.45 25.44 14.80
N HIS A 366 -3.42 24.51 13.82
CA HIS A 366 -3.64 23.08 14.06
C HIS A 366 -2.53 22.48 14.91
N VAL A 367 -1.26 22.84 14.66
CA VAL A 367 -0.13 22.41 15.49
C VAL A 367 -0.30 22.83 16.94
N ASP A 368 -0.66 24.10 17.19
CA ASP A 368 -0.87 24.59 18.55
C ASP A 368 -2.03 23.85 19.26
N LYS A 369 -3.14 23.60 18.58
CA LYS A 369 -4.26 22.80 19.10
C LYS A 369 -3.85 21.36 19.43
N LEU A 370 -3.05 20.74 18.55
CA LEU A 370 -2.55 19.38 18.77
C LEU A 370 -1.65 19.30 20.01
N ILE A 371 -0.74 20.27 20.17
CA ILE A 371 0.13 20.36 21.35
C ILE A 371 -0.73 20.51 22.62
N ASP A 372 -1.75 21.38 22.59
CA ASP A 372 -2.64 21.58 23.73
C ASP A 372 -3.48 20.32 24.05
N ALA A 373 -3.87 19.55 23.04
CA ALA A 373 -4.55 18.27 23.22
C ALA A 373 -3.65 17.22 23.89
N TYR A 374 -2.34 17.22 23.59
CA TYR A 374 -1.38 16.33 24.23
C TYR A 374 -1.04 16.79 25.66
N PHE A 375 -0.90 18.11 25.92
CA PHE A 375 -0.54 18.70 27.18
C PHE A 375 -1.76 19.35 27.88
N THR A 376 -2.67 18.55 28.40
CA THR A 376 -3.94 18.99 28.99
C THR A 376 -3.75 19.93 30.20
N GLU A 377 -2.59 19.89 30.88
CA GLU A 377 -2.24 20.77 32.01
C GLU A 377 -1.41 21.99 31.56
N GLY A 378 -1.23 22.17 30.26
CA GLY A 378 -0.45 23.24 29.66
C GLY A 378 0.96 22.81 29.25
N CYS A 379 1.48 23.44 28.18
CA CYS A 379 2.80 23.21 27.62
C CYS A 379 3.69 24.44 27.82
N SER A 380 4.91 24.26 28.38
CA SER A 380 5.85 25.37 28.52
C SER A 380 6.30 25.88 27.15
N ALA A 381 6.73 27.16 27.11
CA ALA A 381 7.18 27.77 25.85
C ALA A 381 8.39 27.03 25.27
N GLU A 382 9.33 26.58 26.10
CA GLU A 382 10.52 25.86 25.70
C GLU A 382 10.17 24.50 25.03
N ILE A 383 9.22 23.76 25.62
CA ILE A 383 8.75 22.49 25.07
C ILE A 383 7.99 22.71 23.76
N ARG A 384 7.14 23.74 23.69
CA ARG A 384 6.43 24.09 22.46
C ARG A 384 7.41 24.42 21.33
N ILE A 385 8.43 25.24 21.60
CA ILE A 385 9.49 25.55 20.63
C ILE A 385 10.23 24.27 20.22
N LYS A 386 10.57 23.36 21.16
CA LYS A 386 11.21 22.09 20.84
C LYS A 386 10.37 21.25 19.88
N ILE A 387 9.05 21.19 20.06
CA ILE A 387 8.15 20.46 19.15
C ILE A 387 8.17 21.08 17.75
N TYR A 388 8.15 22.40 17.63
CA TYR A 388 8.32 23.07 16.32
C TYR A 388 9.67 22.76 15.69
N CYS A 389 10.75 22.66 16.47
CA CYS A 389 12.04 22.21 15.98
C CYS A 389 11.97 20.76 15.45
N TYR A 390 11.28 19.88 16.18
CA TYR A 390 11.08 18.50 15.72
C TYR A 390 10.23 18.42 14.43
N ILE A 391 9.22 19.28 14.26
CA ILE A 391 8.44 19.35 13.01
C ILE A 391 9.35 19.62 11.82
N ALA A 392 10.29 20.58 11.95
CA ALA A 392 11.26 20.86 10.89
C ALA A 392 12.21 19.68 10.65
N VAL A 393 12.69 19.01 11.70
CA VAL A 393 13.57 17.84 11.59
C VAL A 393 12.85 16.66 10.94
N CYS A 394 11.62 16.36 11.38
CA CYS A 394 10.80 15.28 10.83
C CYS A 394 10.42 15.55 9.37
N GLY A 395 10.08 16.79 9.02
CA GLY A 395 9.80 17.18 7.63
C GLY A 395 10.98 16.92 6.70
N LEU A 396 12.20 17.27 7.12
CA LEU A 396 13.41 16.96 6.36
C LEU A 396 13.68 15.46 6.31
N LEU A 397 13.51 14.74 7.43
CA LEU A 397 13.70 13.28 7.51
C LEU A 397 12.83 12.54 6.49
N TRP A 398 11.53 12.84 6.48
CA TRP A 398 10.59 12.21 5.54
C TRP A 398 10.84 12.64 4.09
N SER A 399 11.26 13.89 3.88
CA SER A 399 11.67 14.35 2.55
C SER A 399 12.85 13.54 2.03
N ASN A 400 13.86 13.26 2.88
CA ASN A 400 15.01 12.43 2.52
C ASN A 400 14.59 10.99 2.21
N TRP A 401 13.67 10.43 2.96
CA TRP A 401 13.09 9.12 2.68
C TRP A 401 12.33 9.10 1.35
N CYS A 402 11.54 10.13 1.05
CA CYS A 402 10.84 10.26 -0.24
C CYS A 402 11.81 10.34 -1.42
N GLU A 403 12.93 11.07 -1.28
CA GLU A 403 14.00 11.13 -2.29
C GLU A 403 14.62 9.75 -2.54
N TYR A 404 14.93 9.00 -1.49
CA TYR A 404 15.39 7.62 -1.63
C TYR A 404 14.38 6.75 -2.41
N LYS A 405 13.11 6.79 -2.03
CA LYS A 405 12.06 6.03 -2.72
C LYS A 405 11.87 6.47 -4.17
N ARG A 406 12.05 7.76 -4.46
CA ARG A 406 12.03 8.28 -5.84
C ARG A 406 13.13 7.65 -6.71
N ASN A 407 14.32 7.46 -6.17
CA ASN A 407 15.42 6.78 -6.86
C ASN A 407 15.09 5.30 -7.15
N LEU A 408 14.20 4.70 -6.38
CA LEU A 408 13.64 3.36 -6.63
C LEU A 408 12.39 3.36 -7.55
N GLY A 409 12.03 4.52 -8.14
CA GLY A 409 10.91 4.64 -9.08
C GLY A 409 9.55 4.91 -8.43
N VAL A 410 9.50 5.25 -7.13
CA VAL A 410 8.28 5.63 -6.42
C VAL A 410 8.20 7.14 -6.29
N ASP A 411 7.28 7.79 -7.00
CA ASP A 411 7.09 9.24 -6.95
C ASP A 411 5.91 9.59 -6.03
N PHE A 412 6.17 10.43 -5.02
CA PHE A 412 5.17 10.94 -4.08
C PHE A 412 4.59 12.30 -4.50
N GLY A 413 5.03 12.87 -5.62
CA GLY A 413 4.52 14.10 -6.20
C GLY A 413 4.54 15.27 -5.21
N GLU A 414 3.40 15.97 -5.11
CA GLU A 414 3.27 17.17 -4.27
C GLU A 414 3.41 16.87 -2.76
N TYR A 415 3.09 15.64 -2.32
CA TYR A 415 3.20 15.24 -0.92
C TYR A 415 4.62 15.45 -0.38
N SER A 416 5.63 14.91 -1.07
CA SER A 416 7.03 15.04 -0.63
C SER A 416 7.50 16.50 -0.58
N LEU A 417 7.05 17.32 -1.52
CA LEU A 417 7.39 18.75 -1.58
C LEU A 417 6.75 19.54 -0.43
N ARG A 418 5.52 19.19 -0.03
CA ARG A 418 4.84 19.83 1.11
C ARG A 418 5.50 19.46 2.43
N GLN A 419 5.99 18.24 2.59
CA GLN A 419 6.79 17.82 3.75
C GLN A 419 8.10 18.63 3.86
N TYR A 420 8.74 18.92 2.73
CA TYR A 420 9.99 19.67 2.67
C TYR A 420 9.82 21.17 2.99
N ARG A 421 8.66 21.77 2.69
CA ARG A 421 8.36 23.20 2.88
C ARG A 421 7.94 23.52 4.30
#